data_e6260a5176e5d6e2e9915d08c8913e92
#
_entry.id   e6260a5176e5d6e2e9915d08c8913e92
#
_cell.length_a   1.000
_cell.length_b   1.000
_cell.length_c   1.000
_cell.angle_alpha   90.00
_cell.angle_beta   90.00
_cell.angle_gamma   90.00
#
_symmetry.space_group_name_H-M   'P 1'
#
loop_
_entity.id
_entity.type
_entity.pdbx_description
1 polymer ?
#
loop_
_entity_poly.entity_id
_entity_poly.type
_entity_poly.pdbx_seq_one_letter_code
_entity_poly.pdbx_strand_id
1 'polypeptide(L)'
;MKIMIVNGRGVSGKTTFETMVQKIAAARGKKVKIISTITYVKEVAKLVGWDGGKTPEDRRFLSDLKDALTRWKDVPYQKVKSFIETYKESGTDLLFIDCREPEEITRFVNDYGALTILVQRGEFELLGNHADDNVMNYQYDVVIDNNRGLDELMQEATIFEETFVEEED
;
A
#
# COMPACT_ATOMS: atom_id res chain seq x y z
N MET A 1 -9.90 13.22 4.63
CA MET A 1 -9.31 11.93 4.21
C MET A 1 -7.84 11.90 4.56
N LYS A 2 -7.43 11.00 5.41
CA LYS A 2 -6.01 10.70 5.68
C LYS A 2 -5.45 9.78 4.59
N ILE A 3 -4.16 9.90 4.26
CA ILE A 3 -3.48 9.05 3.28
C ILE A 3 -2.31 8.37 3.97
N MET A 4 -2.23 7.06 3.82
CA MET A 4 -1.17 6.26 4.40
C MET A 4 -0.52 5.36 3.37
N ILE A 5 0.80 5.45 3.27
CA ILE A 5 1.61 4.61 2.39
C ILE A 5 2.00 3.36 3.15
N VAL A 6 1.60 2.21 2.65
CA VAL A 6 1.89 0.92 3.29
C VAL A 6 2.98 0.19 2.53
N ASN A 7 4.03 -0.18 3.24
CA ASN A 7 5.12 -0.99 2.73
C ASN A 7 5.35 -2.23 3.61
N GLY A 8 6.13 -3.14 3.13
CA GLY A 8 6.50 -4.39 3.79
C GLY A 8 6.79 -5.46 2.75
N ARG A 9 7.60 -6.43 3.13
CA ARG A 9 7.99 -7.55 2.26
C ARG A 9 6.81 -8.36 1.76
N GLY A 10 7.06 -9.20 0.76
CA GLY A 10 6.10 -10.22 0.35
C GLY A 10 5.67 -11.06 1.57
N VAL A 11 4.38 -11.39 1.66
CA VAL A 11 3.76 -12.17 2.76
C VAL A 11 3.92 -11.62 4.18
N SER A 12 4.31 -10.34 4.34
CA SER A 12 4.40 -9.70 5.67
C SER A 12 3.04 -9.48 6.35
N GLY A 13 1.93 -9.64 5.61
CA GLY A 13 0.58 -9.47 6.16
C GLY A 13 -0.05 -8.09 5.89
N LYS A 14 0.52 -7.26 5.02
CA LYS A 14 -0.04 -5.94 4.65
C LYS A 14 -1.53 -6.00 4.36
N THR A 15 -1.92 -6.76 3.36
CA THR A 15 -3.33 -6.87 2.93
C THR A 15 -4.23 -7.37 4.05
N THR A 16 -3.74 -8.24 4.92
CA THR A 16 -4.49 -8.72 6.08
C THR A 16 -4.74 -7.57 7.07
N PHE A 17 -3.69 -6.83 7.44
CA PHE A 17 -3.79 -5.67 8.32
C PHE A 17 -4.75 -4.61 7.75
N GLU A 18 -4.55 -4.18 6.50
CA GLU A 18 -5.39 -3.19 5.83
C GLU A 18 -6.86 -3.61 5.77
N THR A 19 -7.12 -4.90 5.48
CA THR A 19 -8.48 -5.44 5.45
C THR A 19 -9.11 -5.48 6.84
N MET A 20 -8.33 -5.75 7.90
CA MET A 20 -8.79 -5.69 9.27
C MET A 20 -9.20 -4.26 9.64
N VAL A 21 -8.34 -3.27 9.40
CA VAL A 21 -8.65 -1.84 9.61
C VAL A 21 -9.90 -1.44 8.84
N GLN A 22 -10.00 -1.83 7.57
CA GLN A 22 -11.16 -1.51 6.72
C GLN A 22 -12.47 -2.08 7.31
N LYS A 23 -12.45 -3.30 7.83
CA LYS A 23 -13.64 -3.94 8.45
C LYS A 23 -14.04 -3.27 9.77
N ILE A 24 -13.06 -2.94 10.60
CA ILE A 24 -13.30 -2.24 11.89
C ILE A 24 -13.92 -0.86 11.61
N ALA A 25 -13.29 -0.09 10.72
CA ALA A 25 -13.75 1.22 10.32
C ALA A 25 -15.17 1.19 9.71
N ALA A 26 -15.47 0.20 8.86
CA ALA A 26 -16.79 0.03 8.28
C ALA A 26 -17.87 -0.25 9.33
N ALA A 27 -17.57 -1.00 10.40
CA ALA A 27 -18.48 -1.24 11.52
C ALA A 27 -18.79 0.04 12.30
N ARG A 28 -17.92 1.05 12.23
CA ARG A 28 -18.06 2.39 12.82
C ARG A 28 -18.56 3.46 11.82
N GLY A 29 -18.99 3.04 10.64
CA GLY A 29 -19.53 3.93 9.60
C GLY A 29 -18.47 4.73 8.83
N LYS A 30 -17.20 4.43 9.03
CA LYS A 30 -16.08 5.08 8.33
C LYS A 30 -15.73 4.36 7.02
N LYS A 31 -15.25 5.10 6.04
CA LYS A 31 -14.91 4.58 4.70
C LYS A 31 -13.39 4.49 4.54
N VAL A 32 -12.88 3.27 4.43
CA VAL A 32 -11.47 3.00 4.14
C VAL A 32 -11.33 2.40 2.74
N LYS A 33 -10.39 2.91 1.96
CA LYS A 33 -10.03 2.41 0.63
C LYS A 33 -8.59 1.91 0.61
N ILE A 34 -8.33 0.91 -0.21
CA ILE A 34 -7.02 0.28 -0.38
C ILE A 34 -6.72 0.25 -1.86
N ILE A 35 -5.60 0.81 -2.28
CA ILE A 35 -5.07 0.76 -3.65
C ILE A 35 -3.59 0.42 -3.63
N SER A 36 -3.04 0.14 -4.80
CA SER A 36 -1.59 -0.03 -4.99
C SER A 36 -1.11 0.84 -6.13
N THR A 37 0.14 1.29 -6.09
CA THR A 37 0.77 2.03 -7.18
C THR A 37 0.80 1.24 -8.50
N ILE A 38 0.67 -0.09 -8.43
CA ILE A 38 0.57 -0.97 -9.60
C ILE A 38 -0.86 -1.35 -9.99
N THR A 39 -1.90 -0.77 -9.35
CA THR A 39 -3.30 -1.12 -9.68
C THR A 39 -3.59 -0.89 -11.16
N TYR A 40 -3.30 0.29 -11.67
CA TYR A 40 -3.51 0.62 -13.07
C TYR A 40 -2.61 -0.16 -14.03
N VAL A 41 -1.37 -0.44 -13.63
CA VAL A 41 -0.45 -1.30 -14.42
C VAL A 41 -1.04 -2.69 -14.63
N LYS A 42 -1.65 -3.26 -13.59
CA LYS A 42 -2.35 -4.55 -13.67
C LYS A 42 -3.60 -4.49 -14.57
N GLU A 43 -4.33 -3.39 -14.55
CA GLU A 43 -5.47 -3.18 -15.47
C GLU A 43 -4.99 -3.19 -16.92
N VAL A 44 -3.93 -2.45 -17.25
CA VAL A 44 -3.32 -2.44 -18.59
C VAL A 44 -2.79 -3.82 -18.97
N ALA A 45 -2.11 -4.52 -18.05
CA ALA A 45 -1.59 -5.86 -18.28
C ALA A 45 -2.71 -6.85 -18.66
N LYS A 46 -3.87 -6.78 -18.01
CA LYS A 46 -5.03 -7.61 -18.33
C LYS A 46 -5.56 -7.37 -19.75
N LEU A 47 -5.50 -6.13 -20.24
CA LEU A 47 -5.93 -5.81 -21.62
C LEU A 47 -5.05 -6.49 -22.68
N VAL A 48 -3.80 -6.82 -22.36
CA VAL A 48 -2.88 -7.54 -23.25
C VAL A 48 -2.74 -9.03 -22.93
N GLY A 49 -3.66 -9.57 -22.08
CA GLY A 49 -3.80 -11.01 -21.85
C GLY A 49 -3.15 -11.55 -20.57
N TRP A 50 -2.64 -10.70 -19.66
CA TRP A 50 -2.17 -11.18 -18.37
C TRP A 50 -3.34 -11.67 -17.50
N ASP A 51 -3.26 -12.91 -17.01
CA ASP A 51 -4.33 -13.62 -16.30
C ASP A 51 -4.35 -13.41 -14.77
N GLY A 52 -3.38 -12.65 -14.24
CA GLY A 52 -3.21 -12.45 -12.80
C GLY A 52 -2.15 -13.34 -12.18
N GLY A 53 -1.36 -14.05 -12.97
CA GLY A 53 -0.27 -14.91 -12.55
C GLY A 53 0.76 -14.20 -11.67
N LYS A 54 1.52 -15.01 -10.92
CA LYS A 54 2.56 -14.52 -9.98
C LYS A 54 3.89 -15.21 -10.20
N THR A 55 4.10 -15.79 -11.38
CA THR A 55 5.37 -16.40 -11.76
C THR A 55 6.49 -15.34 -11.81
N PRO A 56 7.76 -15.73 -11.81
CA PRO A 56 8.86 -14.77 -12.02
C PRO A 56 8.72 -14.00 -13.34
N GLU A 57 8.19 -14.63 -14.39
CA GLU A 57 7.93 -14.01 -15.68
C GLU A 57 6.84 -12.93 -15.60
N ASP A 58 5.71 -13.24 -14.94
CA ASP A 58 4.63 -12.28 -14.67
C ASP A 58 5.13 -11.06 -13.90
N ARG A 59 5.95 -11.28 -12.89
CA ARG A 59 6.51 -10.20 -12.07
C ARG A 59 7.44 -9.30 -12.89
N ARG A 60 8.27 -9.90 -13.75
CA ARG A 60 9.14 -9.15 -14.68
C ARG A 60 8.32 -8.34 -15.66
N PHE A 61 7.32 -8.96 -16.28
CA PHE A 61 6.40 -8.28 -17.20
C PHE A 61 5.73 -7.06 -16.56
N LEU A 62 5.18 -7.20 -15.35
CA LEU A 62 4.56 -6.08 -14.63
C LEU A 62 5.55 -4.99 -14.26
N SER A 63 6.79 -5.34 -13.92
CA SER A 63 7.86 -4.39 -13.63
C SER A 63 8.23 -3.60 -14.89
N ASP A 64 8.50 -4.28 -15.99
CA ASP A 64 8.88 -3.67 -17.27
C ASP A 64 7.76 -2.76 -17.81
N LEU A 65 6.50 -3.17 -17.66
CA LEU A 65 5.34 -2.38 -18.04
C LEU A 65 5.20 -1.13 -17.16
N LYS A 66 5.38 -1.26 -15.82
CA LYS A 66 5.40 -0.11 -14.92
C LYS A 66 6.48 0.89 -15.33
N ASP A 67 7.69 0.41 -15.58
CA ASP A 67 8.81 1.25 -15.98
C ASP A 67 8.56 1.97 -17.31
N ALA A 68 8.01 1.27 -18.29
CA ALA A 68 7.65 1.86 -19.58
C ALA A 68 6.60 2.97 -19.43
N LEU A 69 5.55 2.73 -18.65
CA LEU A 69 4.49 3.71 -18.39
C LEU A 69 4.99 4.91 -17.57
N THR A 70 5.92 4.67 -16.64
CA THR A 70 6.55 5.72 -15.84
C THR A 70 7.42 6.62 -16.71
N ARG A 71 8.29 6.03 -17.56
CA ARG A 71 9.14 6.79 -18.50
C ARG A 71 8.33 7.58 -19.53
N TRP A 72 7.19 7.07 -19.95
CA TRP A 72 6.39 7.74 -20.97
C TRP A 72 5.74 9.03 -20.44
N LYS A 73 4.97 8.97 -19.40
CA LYS A 73 4.23 10.14 -18.83
C LYS A 73 3.96 9.98 -17.34
N ASP A 74 4.78 9.24 -16.61
CA ASP A 74 4.58 8.98 -15.20
C ASP A 74 3.15 8.45 -14.88
N VAL A 75 2.63 7.63 -15.80
CA VAL A 75 1.22 7.22 -15.79
C VAL A 75 0.80 6.52 -14.49
N PRO A 76 1.59 5.61 -13.88
CA PRO A 76 1.19 4.97 -12.63
C PRO A 76 0.94 5.99 -11.51
N TYR A 77 1.84 6.96 -11.34
CA TYR A 77 1.70 8.01 -10.34
C TYR A 77 0.49 8.93 -10.62
N GLN A 78 0.32 9.37 -11.87
CA GLN A 78 -0.81 10.22 -12.26
C GLN A 78 -2.15 9.51 -12.03
N LYS A 79 -2.21 8.19 -12.19
CA LYS A 79 -3.42 7.40 -11.90
C LYS A 79 -3.71 7.31 -10.41
N VAL A 80 -2.69 7.13 -9.56
CA VAL A 80 -2.88 7.19 -8.11
C VAL A 80 -3.40 8.57 -7.69
N LYS A 81 -2.86 9.66 -8.24
CA LYS A 81 -3.38 11.03 -8.01
C LYS A 81 -4.86 11.13 -8.35
N SER A 82 -5.27 10.62 -9.50
CA SER A 82 -6.69 10.58 -9.91
C SER A 82 -7.57 9.79 -8.93
N PHE A 83 -7.08 8.66 -8.41
CA PHE A 83 -7.80 7.90 -7.38
C PHE A 83 -7.92 8.67 -6.06
N ILE A 84 -6.85 9.36 -5.64
CA ILE A 84 -6.85 10.19 -4.43
C ILE A 84 -7.98 11.25 -4.52
N GLU A 85 -8.08 11.98 -5.63
CA GLU A 85 -9.13 12.99 -5.82
C GLU A 85 -10.53 12.35 -5.83
N THR A 86 -10.72 11.25 -6.56
CA THR A 86 -12.00 10.53 -6.59
C THR A 86 -12.44 10.05 -5.21
N TYR A 87 -11.52 9.51 -4.41
CA TYR A 87 -11.84 9.02 -3.07
C TYR A 87 -12.08 10.16 -2.07
N LYS A 88 -11.36 11.26 -2.21
CA LYS A 88 -11.60 12.48 -1.43
C LYS A 88 -13.03 13.02 -1.68
N GLU A 89 -13.44 13.12 -2.94
CA GLU A 89 -14.79 13.57 -3.33
C GLU A 89 -15.89 12.60 -2.85
N SER A 90 -15.61 11.30 -2.75
CA SER A 90 -16.56 10.29 -2.27
C SER A 90 -16.71 10.22 -0.75
N GLY A 91 -16.04 11.10 -0.01
CA GLY A 91 -16.07 11.13 1.45
C GLY A 91 -15.37 9.91 2.07
N THR A 92 -14.22 9.49 1.51
CA THR A 92 -13.36 8.47 2.11
C THR A 92 -12.62 9.07 3.31
N ASP A 93 -12.60 8.36 4.44
CA ASP A 93 -11.93 8.80 5.67
C ASP A 93 -10.43 8.48 5.62
N LEU A 94 -10.07 7.27 5.19
CA LEU A 94 -8.70 6.80 5.08
C LEU A 94 -8.45 6.10 3.73
N LEU A 95 -7.31 6.43 3.11
CA LEU A 95 -6.81 5.76 1.92
C LEU A 95 -5.46 5.11 2.22
N PHE A 96 -5.38 3.79 2.10
CA PHE A 96 -4.12 3.04 2.05
C PHE A 96 -3.62 2.97 0.61
N ILE A 97 -2.33 3.22 0.43
CA ILE A 97 -1.62 3.10 -0.84
C ILE A 97 -0.43 2.15 -0.66
N ASP A 98 -0.54 0.93 -1.17
CA ASP A 98 0.60 0.02 -1.25
C ASP A 98 1.68 0.59 -2.18
N CYS A 99 2.85 0.92 -1.63
CA CYS A 99 3.99 1.42 -2.39
C CYS A 99 5.29 0.82 -1.84
N ARG A 100 6.20 0.41 -2.73
CA ARG A 100 7.46 -0.25 -2.33
C ARG A 100 8.70 0.61 -2.56
N GLU A 101 8.68 1.46 -3.57
CA GLU A 101 9.85 2.22 -3.98
C GLU A 101 10.03 3.47 -3.11
N PRO A 102 11.18 3.64 -2.44
CA PRO A 102 11.44 4.76 -1.52
C PRO A 102 11.22 6.14 -2.16
N GLU A 103 11.61 6.31 -3.42
CA GLU A 103 11.43 7.56 -4.15
C GLU A 103 9.94 7.87 -4.38
N GLU A 104 9.15 6.85 -4.70
CA GLU A 104 7.71 6.96 -4.92
C GLU A 104 6.98 7.27 -3.58
N ILE A 105 7.40 6.62 -2.49
CA ILE A 105 6.91 6.90 -1.13
C ILE A 105 7.18 8.36 -0.77
N THR A 106 8.41 8.82 -0.97
CA THR A 106 8.81 10.21 -0.69
C THR A 106 7.97 11.22 -1.47
N ARG A 107 7.63 10.92 -2.72
CA ARG A 107 6.74 11.78 -3.54
C ARG A 107 5.34 11.91 -2.92
N PHE A 108 4.73 10.80 -2.46
CA PHE A 108 3.42 10.85 -1.82
C PHE A 108 3.46 11.60 -0.47
N VAL A 109 4.52 11.42 0.30
CA VAL A 109 4.72 12.18 1.54
C VAL A 109 4.80 13.68 1.24
N ASN A 110 5.59 14.08 0.26
CA ASN A 110 5.78 15.49 -0.09
C ASN A 110 4.52 16.12 -0.72
N ASP A 111 3.83 15.41 -1.60
CA ASP A 111 2.68 15.94 -2.35
C ASP A 111 1.39 15.96 -1.52
N TYR A 112 1.25 15.05 -0.55
CA TYR A 112 -0.02 14.84 0.17
C TYR A 112 0.08 14.86 1.69
N GLY A 113 1.27 14.99 2.27
CA GLY A 113 1.47 14.84 3.71
C GLY A 113 1.12 13.42 4.19
N ALA A 114 1.32 12.42 3.33
CA ALA A 114 0.98 11.03 3.68
C ALA A 114 1.88 10.52 4.82
N LEU A 115 1.30 9.76 5.75
CA LEU A 115 2.05 8.99 6.74
C LEU A 115 2.50 7.66 6.15
N THR A 116 3.56 7.09 6.68
CA THR A 116 4.18 5.87 6.18
C THR A 116 4.10 4.74 7.20
N ILE A 117 3.75 3.54 6.73
CA ILE A 117 3.55 2.35 7.56
C ILE A 117 4.44 1.21 7.03
N LEU A 118 5.18 0.58 7.92
CA LEU A 118 5.84 -0.69 7.69
C LEU A 118 5.06 -1.82 8.35
N VAL A 119 4.60 -2.80 7.58
CA VAL A 119 4.10 -4.06 8.13
C VAL A 119 5.22 -5.10 8.06
N GLN A 120 5.71 -5.52 9.24
CA GLN A 120 6.88 -6.37 9.40
C GLN A 120 6.49 -7.75 9.93
N ARG A 121 7.08 -8.81 9.32
CA ARG A 121 6.97 -10.19 9.79
C ARG A 121 8.27 -10.94 9.54
N GLY A 122 8.76 -11.66 10.56
CA GLY A 122 10.01 -12.42 10.52
C GLY A 122 11.25 -11.55 10.69
N GLU A 123 12.40 -12.20 10.78
CA GLU A 123 13.70 -11.53 10.77
C GLU A 123 14.07 -11.10 9.34
N PHE A 124 14.89 -10.05 9.25
CA PHE A 124 15.31 -9.51 7.97
C PHE A 124 16.46 -10.32 7.38
N GLU A 125 16.16 -11.35 6.60
CA GLU A 125 17.11 -11.93 5.67
C GLU A 125 17.00 -11.24 4.31
N LEU A 126 18.15 -10.93 3.68
CA LEU A 126 18.18 -10.41 2.30
C LEU A 126 17.65 -11.49 1.36
N LEU A 127 16.55 -11.21 0.69
CA LEU A 127 15.90 -12.16 -0.22
C LEU A 127 16.47 -12.13 -1.64
N GLY A 128 17.45 -11.23 -1.91
CA GLY A 128 18.02 -11.02 -3.24
C GLY A 128 17.02 -10.44 -4.25
N ASN A 129 15.92 -9.89 -3.77
CA ASN A 129 14.91 -9.21 -4.57
C ASN A 129 14.94 -7.71 -4.25
N HIS A 130 15.36 -6.90 -5.20
CA HIS A 130 15.62 -5.47 -5.05
C HIS A 130 14.46 -4.70 -4.38
N ALA A 131 13.22 -5.03 -4.70
CA ALA A 131 12.05 -4.35 -4.14
C ALA A 131 11.79 -4.72 -2.67
N ASP A 132 12.08 -5.95 -2.25
CA ASP A 132 11.91 -6.38 -0.86
C ASP A 132 13.13 -5.98 0.00
N ASP A 133 14.31 -5.87 -0.60
CA ASP A 133 15.54 -5.45 0.10
C ASP A 133 15.53 -3.94 0.37
N ASN A 134 14.90 -3.13 -0.50
CA ASN A 134 14.75 -1.68 -0.34
C ASN A 134 13.72 -1.26 0.73
N VAL A 135 12.87 -2.18 1.21
CA VAL A 135 11.86 -1.87 2.24
C VAL A 135 12.48 -1.24 3.48
N MET A 136 13.69 -1.68 3.87
CA MET A 136 14.39 -1.16 5.05
C MET A 136 15.19 0.12 4.81
N ASN A 137 15.29 0.56 3.58
CA ASN A 137 16.00 1.79 3.23
C ASN A 137 15.15 3.06 3.40
N TYR A 138 13.97 2.92 4.01
CA TYR A 138 13.06 4.02 4.31
C TYR A 138 12.75 4.10 5.81
N GLN A 139 12.64 5.32 6.35
CA GLN A 139 12.25 5.53 7.75
C GLN A 139 10.73 5.74 7.81
N TYR A 140 10.03 4.81 8.45
CA TYR A 140 8.57 4.81 8.54
C TYR A 140 8.08 5.51 9.81
N ASP A 141 6.92 6.18 9.72
CA ASP A 141 6.26 6.83 10.86
C ASP A 141 5.63 5.81 11.81
N VAL A 142 5.10 4.71 11.27
CA VAL A 142 4.44 3.63 12.03
C VAL A 142 5.01 2.28 11.62
N VAL A 143 5.25 1.41 12.61
CA VAL A 143 5.65 0.01 12.39
C VAL A 143 4.61 -0.91 13.01
N ILE A 144 4.06 -1.82 12.20
CA ILE A 144 3.12 -2.86 12.62
C ILE A 144 3.85 -4.19 12.69
N ASP A 145 3.97 -4.74 13.90
CA ASP A 145 4.61 -6.03 14.14
C ASP A 145 3.62 -7.20 13.98
N ASN A 146 3.79 -8.00 12.92
CA ASN A 146 2.97 -9.17 12.64
C ASN A 146 3.70 -10.49 12.95
N ASN A 147 4.46 -10.55 14.05
CA ASN A 147 5.20 -11.76 14.45
C ASN A 147 4.42 -12.67 15.39
N ARG A 148 3.35 -12.19 16.02
CA ARG A 148 2.65 -12.88 17.12
C ARG A 148 1.37 -13.59 16.72
N GLY A 149 0.90 -13.44 15.48
CA GLY A 149 -0.27 -14.11 14.95
C GLY A 149 -1.44 -13.18 14.60
N LEU A 150 -2.58 -13.78 14.23
CA LEU A 150 -3.72 -13.00 13.72
C LEU A 150 -4.47 -12.24 14.81
N ASP A 151 -4.52 -12.76 16.03
CA ASP A 151 -5.23 -12.10 17.14
C ASP A 151 -4.51 -10.83 17.55
N GLU A 152 -3.20 -10.87 17.65
CA GLU A 152 -2.37 -9.69 17.93
C GLU A 152 -2.40 -8.69 16.77
N LEU A 153 -2.37 -9.17 15.52
CA LEU A 153 -2.51 -8.28 14.36
C LEU A 153 -3.88 -7.59 14.35
N MET A 154 -4.94 -8.26 14.81
CA MET A 154 -6.26 -7.65 14.97
C MET A 154 -6.27 -6.57 16.06
N GLN A 155 -5.54 -6.77 17.16
CA GLN A 155 -5.37 -5.74 18.21
C GLN A 155 -4.62 -4.53 17.65
N GLU A 156 -3.51 -4.73 16.93
CA GLU A 156 -2.78 -3.65 16.27
C GLU A 156 -3.68 -2.89 15.28
N ALA A 157 -4.49 -3.60 14.50
CA ALA A 157 -5.43 -2.99 13.56
C ALA A 157 -6.53 -2.17 14.27
N THR A 158 -6.97 -2.62 15.44
CA THR A 158 -7.96 -1.91 16.26
C THR A 158 -7.38 -0.62 16.83
N ILE A 159 -6.19 -0.70 17.45
CA ILE A 159 -5.48 0.46 18.00
C ILE A 159 -5.19 1.47 16.87
N PHE A 160 -4.74 0.97 15.71
CA PHE A 160 -4.47 1.81 14.56
C PHE A 160 -5.72 2.55 14.07
N GLU A 161 -6.85 1.85 13.98
CA GLU A 161 -8.11 2.45 13.54
C GLU A 161 -8.59 3.52 14.51
N GLU A 162 -8.55 3.25 15.82
CA GLU A 162 -8.88 4.22 16.88
C GLU A 162 -7.99 5.45 16.84
N THR A 163 -6.68 5.28 16.58
CA THR A 163 -5.73 6.38 16.54
C THR A 163 -5.86 7.24 15.28
N PHE A 164 -6.09 6.63 14.14
CA PHE A 164 -5.94 7.32 12.85
C PHE A 164 -7.25 7.51 12.07
N VAL A 165 -8.31 6.79 12.39
CA VAL A 165 -9.57 6.85 11.64
C VAL A 165 -10.68 7.46 12.50
N GLU A 166 -10.75 7.12 13.78
CA GLU A 166 -11.82 7.58 14.67
C GLU A 166 -11.62 9.02 15.17
N GLU A 167 -10.37 9.48 15.35
CA GLU A 167 -10.07 10.84 15.80
C GLU A 167 -10.35 11.89 14.73
N GLU A 168 -11.60 12.36 14.68
CA GLU A 168 -12.01 13.70 14.22
C GLU A 168 -13.41 14.01 14.80
N ASP A 169 -13.42 14.58 15.99
CA ASP A 169 -14.50 15.44 16.48
C ASP A 169 -13.94 16.81 16.86
#